data_463035ce6efe883b3eeaca69719cfada
#
_entry.id   463035ce6efe883b3eeaca69719cfada
#
_cell.length_a   1.000
_cell.length_b   1.000
_cell.length_c   1.000
_cell.angle_alpha   90.00
_cell.angle_beta   90.00
_cell.angle_gamma   90.00
#
_symmetry.space_group_name_H-M   'P 1'
#
loop_
_entity.id
_entity.type
_entity.pdbx_description
1 polymer ?
#
loop_
_entity_poly.entity_id
_entity_poly.type
_entity_poly.pdbx_seq_one_letter_code
_entity_poly.pdbx_strand_id
1 'polypeptide(L)'
;MATALQDARPPLPNDRAHGDSVRGAAFMEILILVIIVVIAILWKFRDKGKIGENKVSKALCAKLDKEYRVLNDVIIPDNVGGTTQIDHVVLSPYGIFVIETKNLKGWIFGSMDSKMWMQQIFNEKYQFYNPIKQNYKHIACLAKLTNLPKKYFFPVIVFVGDSSIRTIHELPDYVTESRREMLRYIKSHTQKILDDNALAAVCNVIESQRLENSKENTRKHVKHVRDMAAGQRSREIPLCPRCGREMVKRQAKIGPNAGQSFWGCPNYPACRGIVNER
;
A
#
# COMPACT_ATOMS: atom_id res chain seq x y z
N MET A 1 -44.32 -64.60 -54.91
CA MET A 1 -43.75 -64.38 -53.54
C MET A 1 -42.36 -63.83 -53.71
N ALA A 2 -42.23 -62.49 -53.51
CA ALA A 2 -40.96 -61.78 -53.60
C ALA A 2 -40.72 -61.11 -52.24
N THR A 3 -39.69 -61.54 -51.53
CA THR A 3 -39.31 -61.11 -50.21
C THR A 3 -38.45 -59.83 -50.36
N ALA A 4 -38.93 -58.68 -49.82
CA ALA A 4 -38.16 -57.46 -49.78
C ALA A 4 -37.11 -57.51 -48.66
N LEU A 5 -35.82 -57.43 -49.03
CA LEU A 5 -34.72 -57.18 -48.11
C LEU A 5 -34.66 -55.64 -47.75
N GLN A 6 -34.90 -55.32 -46.49
CA GLN A 6 -34.73 -54.01 -45.93
C GLN A 6 -33.24 -53.79 -45.65
N ASP A 7 -32.67 -52.83 -46.37
CA ASP A 7 -31.29 -52.33 -46.21
C ASP A 7 -31.27 -51.35 -45.06
N ALA A 8 -30.84 -51.78 -43.85
CA ALA A 8 -30.70 -50.93 -42.68
C ALA A 8 -29.27 -50.35 -42.68
N ARG A 9 -29.11 -49.08 -43.06
CA ARG A 9 -27.86 -48.34 -42.90
C ARG A 9 -27.60 -48.05 -41.41
N PRO A 10 -26.37 -48.21 -40.91
CA PRO A 10 -26.03 -47.84 -39.55
C PRO A 10 -26.05 -46.30 -39.36
N PRO A 11 -26.42 -45.82 -38.17
CA PRO A 11 -26.43 -44.38 -37.88
C PRO A 11 -25.04 -43.77 -37.94
N LEU A 12 -24.91 -42.60 -38.55
CA LEU A 12 -23.67 -41.83 -38.62
C LEU A 12 -23.17 -41.44 -37.19
N PRO A 13 -21.86 -41.48 -36.90
CA PRO A 13 -21.35 -41.05 -35.62
C PRO A 13 -21.64 -39.58 -35.35
N ASN A 14 -21.96 -39.31 -34.11
CA ASN A 14 -22.40 -37.98 -33.65
C ASN A 14 -21.19 -37.07 -33.41
N ASP A 15 -20.71 -36.37 -34.44
CA ASP A 15 -19.51 -35.52 -34.41
C ASP A 15 -19.64 -34.26 -33.50
N ARG A 16 -20.85 -33.98 -32.97
CA ARG A 16 -21.08 -32.82 -32.12
C ARG A 16 -20.52 -32.95 -30.70
N ALA A 17 -20.47 -34.19 -30.16
CA ALA A 17 -19.99 -34.41 -28.79
C ALA A 17 -18.47 -34.22 -28.64
N HIS A 18 -17.69 -34.38 -29.73
CA HIS A 18 -16.23 -34.26 -29.72
C HIS A 18 -15.78 -32.77 -29.74
N GLY A 19 -16.54 -31.90 -30.40
CA GLY A 19 -16.23 -30.46 -30.50
C GLY A 19 -16.38 -29.68 -29.19
N ASP A 20 -17.35 -30.06 -28.36
CA ASP A 20 -17.63 -29.38 -27.09
C ASP A 20 -16.60 -29.75 -26.00
N SER A 21 -16.11 -30.97 -26.00
CA SER A 21 -15.05 -31.45 -25.10
C SER A 21 -13.70 -30.75 -25.36
N VAL A 22 -13.32 -30.54 -26.62
CA VAL A 22 -12.07 -29.86 -26.99
C VAL A 22 -12.13 -28.37 -26.69
N ARG A 23 -13.29 -27.72 -26.90
CA ARG A 23 -13.49 -26.30 -26.55
C ARG A 23 -13.44 -26.08 -25.03
N GLY A 24 -14.01 -26.98 -24.22
CA GLY A 24 -13.94 -26.95 -22.77
C GLY A 24 -12.52 -27.09 -22.24
N ALA A 25 -11.72 -28.00 -22.80
CA ALA A 25 -10.33 -28.22 -22.45
C ALA A 25 -9.46 -26.97 -22.76
N ALA A 26 -9.59 -26.40 -23.96
CA ALA A 26 -8.89 -25.17 -24.35
C ALA A 26 -9.26 -23.97 -23.48
N PHE A 27 -10.52 -23.83 -23.10
CA PHE A 27 -10.96 -22.77 -22.19
C PHE A 27 -10.36 -22.90 -20.78
N MET A 28 -10.28 -24.13 -20.26
CA MET A 28 -9.64 -24.42 -18.97
C MET A 28 -8.14 -24.14 -19.00
N GLU A 29 -7.43 -24.48 -20.07
CA GLU A 29 -6.01 -24.18 -20.23
C GLU A 29 -5.74 -22.67 -20.27
N ILE A 30 -6.54 -21.90 -21.01
CA ILE A 30 -6.45 -20.44 -21.04
C ILE A 30 -6.72 -19.85 -19.66
N LEU A 31 -7.72 -20.35 -18.94
CA LEU A 31 -8.05 -19.87 -17.59
C LEU A 31 -6.89 -20.14 -16.60
N ILE A 32 -6.28 -21.32 -16.66
CA ILE A 32 -5.11 -21.67 -15.84
C ILE A 32 -3.93 -20.75 -16.17
N LEU A 33 -3.65 -20.50 -17.44
CA LEU A 33 -2.60 -19.57 -17.88
C LEU A 33 -2.84 -18.15 -17.36
N VAL A 34 -4.06 -17.65 -17.45
CA VAL A 34 -4.43 -16.32 -16.90
C VAL A 34 -4.23 -16.28 -15.39
N ILE A 35 -4.62 -17.31 -14.66
CA ILE A 35 -4.42 -17.42 -13.22
C ILE A 35 -2.92 -17.43 -12.88
N ILE A 36 -2.09 -18.19 -13.60
CA ILE A 36 -0.64 -18.22 -13.40
C ILE A 36 -0.02 -16.85 -13.64
N VAL A 37 -0.41 -16.16 -14.72
CA VAL A 37 0.07 -14.81 -15.04
C VAL A 37 -0.34 -13.81 -13.95
N VAL A 38 -1.58 -13.86 -13.48
CA VAL A 38 -2.06 -12.99 -12.39
C VAL A 38 -1.30 -13.27 -11.09
N ILE A 39 -1.06 -14.54 -10.76
CA ILE A 39 -0.26 -14.92 -9.59
C ILE A 39 1.18 -14.42 -9.72
N ALA A 40 1.81 -14.57 -10.89
CA ALA A 40 3.17 -14.09 -11.15
C ALA A 40 3.27 -12.55 -11.03
N ILE A 41 2.27 -11.82 -11.54
CA ILE A 41 2.18 -10.38 -11.40
C ILE A 41 2.05 -9.98 -9.93
N LEU A 42 1.17 -10.64 -9.17
CA LEU A 42 0.98 -10.37 -7.74
C LEU A 42 2.24 -10.69 -6.93
N TRP A 43 2.96 -11.76 -7.25
CA TRP A 43 4.26 -12.09 -6.65
C TRP A 43 5.30 -11.00 -6.94
N LYS A 44 5.40 -10.54 -8.17
CA LYS A 44 6.34 -9.49 -8.58
C LYS A 44 6.08 -8.15 -7.83
N PHE A 45 4.82 -7.81 -7.55
CA PHE A 45 4.49 -6.61 -6.76
C PHE A 45 4.84 -6.79 -5.28
N ARG A 46 4.57 -7.96 -4.69
CA ARG A 46 4.94 -8.27 -3.30
C ARG A 46 6.45 -8.23 -3.09
N ASP A 47 7.22 -8.77 -4.04
CA ASP A 47 8.67 -8.81 -3.95
C ASP A 47 9.31 -7.42 -4.02
N LYS A 48 8.70 -6.47 -4.76
CA LYS A 48 9.19 -5.08 -4.80
C LYS A 48 9.12 -4.39 -3.44
N GLY A 49 8.03 -4.55 -2.69
CA GLY A 49 7.90 -4.02 -1.34
C GLY A 49 9.03 -4.54 -0.45
N LYS A 50 9.17 -5.86 -0.38
CA LYS A 50 10.19 -6.53 0.44
C LYS A 50 11.63 -6.19 0.04
N ILE A 51 11.90 -5.99 -1.25
CA ILE A 51 13.21 -5.52 -1.73
C ILE A 51 13.51 -4.11 -1.16
N GLY A 52 12.50 -3.22 -1.14
CA GLY A 52 12.63 -1.88 -0.57
C GLY A 52 12.94 -1.93 0.93
N GLU A 53 12.13 -2.67 1.69
CA GLU A 53 12.33 -2.88 3.13
C GLU A 53 13.72 -3.45 3.43
N ASN A 54 14.17 -4.47 2.70
CA ASN A 54 15.50 -5.04 2.86
C ASN A 54 16.63 -4.03 2.59
N LYS A 55 16.46 -3.12 1.60
CA LYS A 55 17.44 -2.05 1.36
C LYS A 55 17.50 -1.06 2.52
N VAL A 56 16.37 -0.75 3.14
CA VAL A 56 16.27 0.14 4.31
C VAL A 56 16.88 -0.55 5.53
N SER A 57 16.49 -1.79 5.84
CA SER A 57 17.03 -2.57 6.94
C SER A 57 18.57 -2.66 6.89
N LYS A 58 19.14 -3.00 5.71
CA LYS A 58 20.59 -3.03 5.51
C LYS A 58 21.25 -1.67 5.77
N ALA A 59 20.62 -0.57 5.34
CA ALA A 59 21.16 0.77 5.56
C ALA A 59 21.12 1.16 7.04
N LEU A 60 20.04 0.85 7.75
CA LEU A 60 19.91 1.09 9.20
C LEU A 60 20.98 0.31 9.96
N CYS A 61 21.08 -1.01 9.76
CA CYS A 61 22.05 -1.86 10.46
C CYS A 61 23.51 -1.50 10.15
N ALA A 62 23.81 -1.01 8.94
CA ALA A 62 25.19 -0.68 8.54
C ALA A 62 25.62 0.73 8.96
N LYS A 63 24.69 1.65 9.23
CA LYS A 63 25.00 3.08 9.42
C LYS A 63 24.58 3.66 10.77
N LEU A 64 23.76 2.95 11.52
CA LEU A 64 23.46 3.26 12.91
C LEU A 64 24.42 2.48 13.82
N ASP A 65 24.82 3.10 14.91
CA ASP A 65 25.72 2.49 15.90
C ASP A 65 24.95 1.64 16.94
N LYS A 66 25.65 1.16 17.94
CA LYS A 66 25.11 0.29 18.99
C LYS A 66 24.07 0.91 19.91
N GLU A 67 23.92 2.24 19.91
CA GLU A 67 22.86 2.91 20.67
C GLU A 67 21.49 2.75 19.99
N TYR A 68 21.44 2.28 18.74
CA TYR A 68 20.23 2.07 17.97
C TYR A 68 19.91 0.58 17.81
N ARG A 69 18.73 0.17 18.24
CA ARG A 69 18.22 -1.18 18.02
C ARG A 69 17.15 -1.18 16.93
N VAL A 70 17.41 -1.92 15.87
CA VAL A 70 16.50 -2.02 14.71
C VAL A 70 15.62 -3.27 14.82
N LEU A 71 14.30 -3.07 14.83
CA LEU A 71 13.31 -4.12 14.75
C LEU A 71 12.66 -4.04 13.37
N ASN A 72 12.69 -5.15 12.63
CA ASN A 72 12.11 -5.21 11.29
C ASN A 72 10.82 -6.03 11.31
N ASP A 73 9.87 -5.68 10.42
CA ASP A 73 8.68 -6.47 10.16
C ASP A 73 7.88 -6.73 11.45
N VAL A 74 7.51 -5.65 12.13
CA VAL A 74 6.84 -5.70 13.44
C VAL A 74 5.33 -5.75 13.25
N ILE A 75 4.72 -6.91 13.53
CA ILE A 75 3.26 -7.09 13.47
C ILE A 75 2.72 -7.02 14.90
N ILE A 76 1.85 -6.06 15.16
CA ILE A 76 1.23 -5.85 16.48
C ILE A 76 -0.28 -5.70 16.34
N PRO A 77 -1.05 -5.92 17.42
CA PRO A 77 -2.49 -5.61 17.43
C PRO A 77 -2.73 -4.14 17.08
N ASP A 78 -3.77 -3.88 16.29
CA ASP A 78 -4.22 -2.50 16.05
C ASP A 78 -5.28 -2.09 17.10
N ASN A 79 -5.71 -0.81 17.03
CA ASN A 79 -6.64 -0.25 17.99
C ASN A 79 -8.12 -0.63 17.73
N VAL A 80 -8.40 -1.39 16.66
CA VAL A 80 -9.76 -1.72 16.19
C VAL A 80 -10.02 -3.23 16.06
N GLY A 81 -9.21 -4.04 16.73
CA GLY A 81 -9.38 -5.50 16.77
C GLY A 81 -8.75 -6.25 15.60
N GLY A 82 -7.89 -5.59 14.83
CA GLY A 82 -7.06 -6.18 13.78
C GLY A 82 -5.58 -6.16 14.13
N THR A 83 -4.75 -6.14 13.08
CA THR A 83 -3.29 -6.03 13.22
C THR A 83 -2.75 -4.94 12.31
N THR A 84 -1.62 -4.38 12.68
CA THR A 84 -0.85 -3.47 11.85
C THR A 84 0.57 -4.00 11.71
N GLN A 85 1.13 -3.91 10.51
CA GLN A 85 2.51 -4.27 10.21
C GLN A 85 3.30 -2.98 10.02
N ILE A 86 4.43 -2.89 10.71
CA ILE A 86 5.35 -1.75 10.67
C ILE A 86 6.64 -2.25 10.05
N ASP A 87 7.11 -1.61 8.99
CA ASP A 87 8.29 -2.07 8.25
C ASP A 87 9.53 -2.10 9.13
N HIS A 88 9.81 -0.97 9.84
CA HIS A 88 10.92 -0.91 10.78
C HIS A 88 10.60 -0.02 11.98
N VAL A 89 11.05 -0.43 13.15
CA VAL A 89 11.08 0.38 14.38
C VAL A 89 12.52 0.47 14.85
N VAL A 90 13.01 1.70 15.02
CA VAL A 90 14.37 1.94 15.54
C VAL A 90 14.25 2.53 16.94
N LEU A 91 14.72 1.79 17.92
CA LEU A 91 14.76 2.19 19.33
C LEU A 91 16.11 2.84 19.63
N SER A 92 16.12 4.01 20.24
CA SER A 92 17.35 4.70 20.66
C SER A 92 17.09 5.63 21.85
N PRO A 93 18.13 6.06 22.57
CA PRO A 93 17.99 7.08 23.62
C PRO A 93 17.43 8.40 23.10
N TYR A 94 17.55 8.66 21.81
CA TYR A 94 17.08 9.89 21.14
C TYR A 94 15.62 9.83 20.72
N GLY A 95 14.98 8.64 20.83
CA GLY A 95 13.58 8.41 20.54
C GLY A 95 13.33 7.11 19.79
N ILE A 96 12.06 6.87 19.47
CA ILE A 96 11.57 5.70 18.76
C ILE A 96 11.17 6.14 17.34
N PHE A 97 11.96 5.73 16.35
CA PHE A 97 11.67 6.07 14.95
C PHE A 97 10.83 4.97 14.31
N VAL A 98 9.66 5.36 13.81
CA VAL A 98 8.72 4.45 13.14
C VAL A 98 8.82 4.69 11.65
N ILE A 99 9.30 3.69 10.91
CA ILE A 99 9.69 3.86 9.51
C ILE A 99 8.71 3.11 8.60
N GLU A 100 8.16 3.85 7.64
CA GLU A 100 7.33 3.35 6.53
C GLU A 100 8.15 3.45 5.24
N THR A 101 8.29 2.33 4.54
CA THR A 101 9.09 2.22 3.32
C THR A 101 8.21 2.20 2.08
N LYS A 102 8.51 3.02 1.09
CA LYS A 102 7.84 3.03 -0.21
C LYS A 102 8.85 2.77 -1.34
N ASN A 103 8.79 1.59 -1.96
CA ASN A 103 9.61 1.25 -3.12
C ASN A 103 8.84 1.50 -4.41
N LEU A 104 8.75 2.75 -4.82
CA LEU A 104 7.98 3.23 -5.97
C LEU A 104 8.91 3.80 -7.04
N LYS A 105 8.37 4.00 -8.26
CA LYS A 105 9.04 4.61 -9.40
C LYS A 105 8.23 5.79 -9.92
N GLY A 106 8.88 6.69 -10.66
CA GLY A 106 8.22 7.82 -11.31
C GLY A 106 7.88 8.96 -10.36
N TRP A 107 6.89 9.74 -10.69
CA TRP A 107 6.53 10.92 -9.93
C TRP A 107 5.50 10.62 -8.86
N ILE A 108 5.73 11.16 -7.68
CA ILE A 108 4.85 11.00 -6.51
C ILE A 108 4.21 12.35 -6.21
N PHE A 109 2.89 12.35 -6.12
CA PHE A 109 2.09 13.52 -5.78
C PHE A 109 1.26 13.23 -4.54
N GLY A 110 1.22 14.17 -3.60
CA GLY A 110 0.43 14.05 -2.40
C GLY A 110 0.52 15.29 -1.51
N SER A 111 -0.18 15.26 -0.40
CA SER A 111 -0.11 16.28 0.65
C SER A 111 -0.33 15.62 2.01
N MET A 112 -0.04 16.33 3.10
CA MET A 112 -0.28 15.82 4.46
C MET A 112 -1.75 15.44 4.69
N ASP A 113 -2.67 16.26 4.18
CA ASP A 113 -4.10 16.14 4.47
C ASP A 113 -4.83 15.13 3.58
N SER A 114 -4.30 14.85 2.37
CA SER A 114 -4.96 13.94 1.44
C SER A 114 -5.00 12.52 2.00
N LYS A 115 -6.12 11.81 1.77
CA LYS A 115 -6.27 10.40 2.16
C LYS A 115 -5.41 9.47 1.31
N MET A 116 -5.32 9.79 0.02
CA MET A 116 -4.57 9.02 -0.95
C MET A 116 -3.49 9.89 -1.59
N TRP A 117 -2.37 9.26 -1.93
CA TRP A 117 -1.33 9.84 -2.78
C TRP A 117 -1.37 9.20 -4.16
N MET A 118 -0.75 9.85 -5.13
CA MET A 118 -0.73 9.39 -6.51
C MET A 118 0.69 9.16 -6.98
N GLN A 119 0.92 8.01 -7.61
CA GLN A 119 2.11 7.68 -8.37
C GLN A 119 1.81 7.85 -9.85
N GLN A 120 2.67 8.52 -10.59
CA GLN A 120 2.61 8.62 -12.05
C GLN A 120 3.85 7.99 -12.67
N ILE A 121 3.63 7.00 -13.54
CA ILE A 121 4.67 6.35 -14.35
C ILE A 121 4.29 6.57 -15.81
N PHE A 122 5.03 7.40 -16.54
CA PHE A 122 4.65 7.87 -17.88
C PHE A 122 3.23 8.45 -17.87
N ASN A 123 2.31 7.88 -18.63
CA ASN A 123 0.91 8.31 -18.71
C ASN A 123 -0.01 7.60 -17.71
N GLU A 124 0.49 6.58 -17.03
CA GLU A 124 -0.28 5.77 -16.07
C GLU A 124 -0.26 6.39 -14.68
N LYS A 125 -1.41 6.38 -13.99
CA LYS A 125 -1.59 6.94 -12.65
C LYS A 125 -2.14 5.87 -11.71
N TYR A 126 -1.47 5.70 -10.57
CA TYR A 126 -1.83 4.73 -9.55
C TYR A 126 -2.02 5.45 -8.21
N GLN A 127 -3.06 5.10 -7.49
CA GLN A 127 -3.32 5.64 -6.16
C GLN A 127 -2.82 4.68 -5.09
N PHE A 128 -2.28 5.25 -4.01
CA PHE A 128 -1.90 4.51 -2.82
C PHE A 128 -2.23 5.31 -1.57
N TYR A 129 -2.43 4.61 -0.46
CA TYR A 129 -2.77 5.26 0.80
C TYR A 129 -1.65 6.20 1.25
N ASN A 130 -2.03 7.36 1.82
CA ASN A 130 -1.08 8.36 2.28
C ASN A 130 -0.13 7.76 3.35
N PRO A 131 1.18 7.67 3.07
CA PRO A 131 2.13 7.03 3.97
C PRO A 131 2.32 7.79 5.29
N ILE A 132 2.05 9.09 5.32
CA ILE A 132 2.07 9.89 6.56
C ILE A 132 0.94 9.43 7.49
N LYS A 133 -0.28 9.27 6.95
CA LYS A 133 -1.43 8.77 7.72
C LYS A 133 -1.26 7.31 8.14
N GLN A 134 -0.64 6.50 7.29
CA GLN A 134 -0.30 5.11 7.60
C GLN A 134 0.67 5.06 8.78
N ASN A 135 1.76 5.79 8.72
CA ASN A 135 2.78 5.84 9.77
C ASN A 135 2.21 6.41 11.08
N TYR A 136 1.36 7.44 11.00
CA TYR A 136 0.68 7.97 12.18
C TYR A 136 -0.20 6.93 12.89
N LYS A 137 -0.87 6.06 12.12
CA LYS A 137 -1.62 4.91 12.68
C LYS A 137 -0.68 3.94 13.40
N HIS A 138 0.48 3.63 12.80
CA HIS A 138 1.50 2.78 13.41
C HIS A 138 2.00 3.34 14.75
N ILE A 139 2.31 4.64 14.78
CA ILE A 139 2.72 5.34 16.01
C ILE A 139 1.61 5.27 17.07
N ALA A 140 0.35 5.46 16.69
CA ALA A 140 -0.76 5.39 17.64
C ALA A 140 -0.92 3.99 18.25
N CYS A 141 -0.70 2.92 17.48
CA CYS A 141 -0.72 1.55 17.95
C CYS A 141 0.48 1.27 18.89
N LEU A 142 1.69 1.68 18.51
CA LEU A 142 2.88 1.51 19.35
C LEU A 142 2.79 2.30 20.66
N ALA A 143 2.35 3.56 20.61
CA ALA A 143 2.20 4.39 21.80
C ALA A 143 1.21 3.79 22.80
N LYS A 144 0.09 3.24 22.33
CA LYS A 144 -0.87 2.52 23.17
C LYS A 144 -0.28 1.22 23.72
N LEU A 145 0.40 0.44 22.87
CA LEU A 145 0.99 -0.84 23.26
C LEU A 145 2.05 -0.67 24.35
N THR A 146 2.92 0.34 24.21
CA THR A 146 4.03 0.62 25.12
C THR A 146 3.66 1.52 26.29
N ASN A 147 2.44 2.05 26.30
CA ASN A 147 1.97 3.06 27.25
C ASN A 147 2.87 4.31 27.31
N LEU A 148 3.53 4.65 26.20
CA LEU A 148 4.37 5.83 26.10
C LEU A 148 3.63 6.96 25.38
N PRO A 149 3.83 8.23 25.82
CA PRO A 149 3.36 9.41 25.09
C PRO A 149 3.89 9.47 23.66
N LYS A 150 3.05 9.90 22.71
CA LYS A 150 3.43 10.01 21.29
C LYS A 150 4.65 10.88 21.03
N LYS A 151 4.99 11.80 21.89
CA LYS A 151 6.16 12.70 21.78
C LYS A 151 7.51 11.95 21.71
N TYR A 152 7.55 10.70 22.12
CA TYR A 152 8.76 9.85 22.04
C TYR A 152 8.88 9.12 20.69
N PHE A 153 7.86 9.20 19.84
CA PHE A 153 7.82 8.52 18.54
C PHE A 153 7.98 9.53 17.41
N PHE A 154 8.94 9.26 16.54
CA PHE A 154 9.25 10.08 15.37
C PHE A 154 8.84 9.35 14.10
N PRO A 155 7.95 9.93 13.27
CA PRO A 155 7.60 9.36 11.99
C PRO A 155 8.79 9.44 11.02
N VAL A 156 8.94 8.43 10.16
CA VAL A 156 9.89 8.45 9.05
C VAL A 156 9.23 7.76 7.85
N ILE A 157 9.14 8.48 6.75
CA ILE A 157 8.71 7.90 5.46
C ILE A 157 9.90 7.94 4.51
N VAL A 158 10.25 6.79 3.93
CA VAL A 158 11.37 6.71 3.00
C VAL A 158 10.97 6.12 1.66
N PHE A 159 11.22 6.88 0.60
CA PHE A 159 11.09 6.42 -0.77
C PHE A 159 12.45 5.89 -1.25
N VAL A 160 12.52 4.60 -1.63
CA VAL A 160 13.78 3.91 -1.96
C VAL A 160 13.86 3.40 -3.39
N GLY A 161 12.83 3.62 -4.19
CA GLY A 161 12.81 3.34 -5.63
C GLY A 161 13.29 4.53 -6.47
N ASP A 162 13.17 4.42 -7.78
CA ASP A 162 13.43 5.53 -8.72
C ASP A 162 12.21 6.46 -8.78
N SER A 163 11.84 7.03 -7.63
CA SER A 163 10.74 7.98 -7.53
C SER A 163 11.23 9.37 -7.17
N SER A 164 10.49 10.37 -7.59
CA SER A 164 10.71 11.77 -7.22
C SER A 164 9.41 12.39 -6.74
N ILE A 165 9.45 13.04 -5.60
CA ILE A 165 8.29 13.71 -5.02
C ILE A 165 8.09 15.03 -5.76
N ARG A 166 6.89 15.21 -6.32
CA ARG A 166 6.48 16.37 -7.14
C ARG A 166 5.21 16.99 -6.57
N THR A 167 5.23 17.32 -5.29
CA THR A 167 4.09 17.97 -4.62
C THR A 167 4.13 19.47 -4.83
N ILE A 168 2.96 20.11 -4.74
CA ILE A 168 2.82 21.57 -4.79
C ILE A 168 3.11 22.18 -3.40
N HIS A 169 2.96 21.36 -2.36
CA HIS A 169 3.11 21.76 -0.96
C HIS A 169 4.39 21.15 -0.39
N GLU A 170 5.04 21.91 0.45
CA GLU A 170 6.18 21.43 1.23
C GLU A 170 5.74 20.26 2.13
N LEU A 171 6.54 19.21 2.16
CA LEU A 171 6.34 18.06 3.02
C LEU A 171 7.28 18.16 4.22
N PRO A 172 6.91 17.55 5.36
CA PRO A 172 7.80 17.52 6.52
C PRO A 172 9.13 16.80 6.24
N ASP A 173 10.18 17.20 6.94
CA ASP A 173 11.54 16.65 6.81
C ASP A 173 11.66 15.13 7.03
N TYR A 174 10.68 14.54 7.73
CA TYR A 174 10.64 13.08 7.91
C TYR A 174 10.12 12.31 6.68
N VAL A 175 9.69 13.00 5.62
CA VAL A 175 9.37 12.41 4.32
C VAL A 175 10.59 12.54 3.41
N THR A 176 11.28 11.44 3.18
CA THR A 176 12.60 11.43 2.56
C THR A 176 12.60 10.67 1.24
N GLU A 177 13.38 11.16 0.26
CA GLU A 177 13.51 10.55 -1.07
C GLU A 177 14.70 9.59 -1.16
N SER A 178 15.46 9.44 -0.09
CA SER A 178 16.62 8.56 -0.08
C SER A 178 16.93 8.02 1.32
N ARG A 179 17.61 6.87 1.35
CA ARG A 179 18.13 6.28 2.60
C ARG A 179 19.16 7.21 3.29
N ARG A 180 19.87 8.05 2.54
CA ARG A 180 20.79 9.05 3.08
C ARG A 180 20.05 10.12 3.86
N GLU A 181 18.97 10.65 3.32
CA GLU A 181 18.13 11.64 4.00
C GLU A 181 17.46 11.04 5.24
N MET A 182 16.89 9.84 5.13
CA MET A 182 16.34 9.09 6.26
C MET A 182 17.37 8.99 7.42
N LEU A 183 18.59 8.54 7.12
CA LEU A 183 19.64 8.42 8.13
C LEU A 183 20.06 9.78 8.70
N ARG A 184 20.09 10.83 7.88
CA ARG A 184 20.36 12.20 8.33
C ARG A 184 19.26 12.68 9.28
N TYR A 185 18.01 12.46 8.95
CA TYR A 185 16.87 12.80 9.81
C TYR A 185 16.95 12.04 11.15
N ILE A 186 17.18 10.73 11.15
CA ILE A 186 17.32 9.95 12.39
C ILE A 186 18.46 10.50 13.25
N LYS A 187 19.63 10.75 12.66
CA LYS A 187 20.82 11.24 13.36
C LYS A 187 20.77 12.72 13.75
N SER A 188 19.83 13.50 13.25
CA SER A 188 19.64 14.88 13.68
C SER A 188 19.01 14.99 15.07
N HIS A 189 18.42 13.89 15.57
CA HIS A 189 17.91 13.80 16.93
C HIS A 189 19.07 13.43 17.87
N THR A 190 19.61 14.41 18.57
CA THR A 190 20.81 14.27 19.43
C THR A 190 20.53 14.36 20.91
N GLN A 191 19.33 14.85 21.28
CA GLN A 191 18.92 14.96 22.67
C GLN A 191 18.42 13.59 23.17
N LYS A 192 19.04 13.08 24.26
CA LYS A 192 18.55 11.86 24.92
C LYS A 192 17.26 12.18 25.67
N ILE A 193 16.19 11.48 25.30
CA ILE A 193 14.83 11.63 25.86
C ILE A 193 14.30 10.34 26.49
N LEU A 194 14.99 9.21 26.28
CA LEU A 194 14.69 7.90 26.87
C LEU A 194 15.95 7.37 27.54
N ASP A 195 15.80 6.84 28.73
CA ASP A 195 16.86 6.12 29.42
C ASP A 195 16.90 4.63 29.02
N ASP A 196 17.96 3.93 29.42
CA ASP A 196 18.16 2.53 29.07
C ASP A 196 17.08 1.61 29.64
N ASN A 197 16.51 1.93 30.80
CA ASN A 197 15.44 1.14 31.43
C ASN A 197 14.15 1.29 30.62
N ALA A 198 13.79 2.51 30.23
CA ALA A 198 12.63 2.76 29.39
C ALA A 198 12.78 2.07 28.02
N LEU A 199 13.98 2.14 27.41
CA LEU A 199 14.26 1.45 26.15
C LEU A 199 14.13 -0.07 26.28
N ALA A 200 14.69 -0.65 27.34
CA ALA A 200 14.56 -2.08 27.60
C ALA A 200 13.11 -2.50 27.81
N ALA A 201 12.34 -1.73 28.58
CA ALA A 201 10.93 -1.97 28.81
C ALA A 201 10.12 -1.92 27.49
N VAL A 202 10.32 -0.89 26.70
CA VAL A 202 9.68 -0.76 25.36
C VAL A 202 10.01 -1.93 24.46
N CYS A 203 11.29 -2.29 24.40
CA CYS A 203 11.75 -3.41 23.59
C CYS A 203 11.07 -4.72 24.01
N ASN A 204 11.04 -5.00 25.31
CA ASN A 204 10.43 -6.21 25.87
C ASN A 204 8.91 -6.25 25.57
N VAL A 205 8.23 -5.12 25.71
CA VAL A 205 6.79 -5.03 25.38
C VAL A 205 6.55 -5.31 23.89
N ILE A 206 7.34 -4.69 22.99
CA ILE A 206 7.20 -4.91 21.55
C ILE A 206 7.47 -6.39 21.21
N GLU A 207 8.57 -6.96 21.70
CA GLU A 207 8.96 -8.34 21.40
C GLU A 207 7.96 -9.36 21.98
N SER A 208 7.43 -9.13 23.18
CA SER A 208 6.43 -10.03 23.80
C SER A 208 5.07 -9.99 23.12
N GLN A 209 4.69 -8.86 22.54
CA GLN A 209 3.42 -8.66 21.86
C GLN A 209 3.53 -8.79 20.33
N ARG A 210 4.74 -8.91 19.85
CA ARG A 210 5.00 -9.14 18.42
C ARG A 210 4.42 -10.48 18.03
N LEU A 211 3.44 -10.44 17.14
CA LEU A 211 2.87 -11.65 16.60
C LEU A 211 3.91 -12.32 15.69
N GLU A 212 4.07 -13.62 15.84
CA GLU A 212 4.95 -14.38 14.94
C GLU A 212 4.57 -14.10 13.49
N ASN A 213 5.58 -13.89 12.65
CA ASN A 213 5.41 -13.70 11.22
C ASN A 213 5.08 -15.04 10.54
N SER A 214 4.06 -15.72 11.09
CA SER A 214 3.53 -16.96 10.54
C SER A 214 2.71 -16.67 9.30
N LYS A 215 2.61 -17.66 8.39
CA LYS A 215 1.74 -17.57 7.21
C LYS A 215 0.28 -17.26 7.61
N GLU A 216 -0.15 -17.70 8.78
CA GLU A 216 -1.49 -17.47 9.30
C GLU A 216 -1.70 -16.02 9.73
N ASN A 217 -0.78 -15.42 10.50
CA ASN A 217 -0.87 -14.03 10.95
C ASN A 217 -0.74 -13.07 9.77
N THR A 218 0.13 -13.37 8.80
CA THR A 218 0.21 -12.62 7.55
C THR A 218 -1.10 -12.69 6.76
N ARG A 219 -1.74 -13.86 6.67
CA ARG A 219 -3.06 -14.01 6.00
C ARG A 219 -4.15 -13.23 6.72
N LYS A 220 -4.21 -13.28 8.05
CA LYS A 220 -5.16 -12.52 8.86
C LYS A 220 -4.97 -11.02 8.65
N HIS A 221 -3.73 -10.53 8.65
CA HIS A 221 -3.40 -9.13 8.36
C HIS A 221 -3.85 -8.72 6.95
N VAL A 222 -3.47 -9.49 5.93
CA VAL A 222 -3.86 -9.22 4.52
C VAL A 222 -5.38 -9.22 4.36
N LYS A 223 -6.09 -10.16 5.01
CA LYS A 223 -7.56 -10.19 5.00
C LYS A 223 -8.14 -8.92 5.64
N HIS A 224 -7.67 -8.54 6.81
CA HIS A 224 -8.11 -7.33 7.51
C HIS A 224 -7.91 -6.06 6.67
N VAL A 225 -6.72 -5.89 6.06
CA VAL A 225 -6.43 -4.76 5.15
C VAL A 225 -7.35 -4.77 3.94
N ARG A 226 -7.63 -5.94 3.37
CA ARG A 226 -8.55 -6.09 2.23
C ARG A 226 -9.99 -5.74 2.61
N ASP A 227 -10.46 -6.21 3.77
CA ASP A 227 -11.81 -5.96 4.25
C ASP A 227 -12.00 -4.46 4.55
N MET A 228 -10.99 -3.79 5.13
CA MET A 228 -10.97 -2.34 5.33
C MET A 228 -11.00 -1.58 3.99
N ALA A 229 -10.24 -2.02 3.01
CA ALA A 229 -10.22 -1.41 1.67
C ALA A 229 -11.54 -1.62 0.92
N ALA A 230 -12.20 -2.77 1.07
CA ALA A 230 -13.49 -3.08 0.47
C ALA A 230 -14.62 -2.21 1.09
N GLY A 231 -14.61 -2.01 2.40
CA GLY A 231 -15.55 -1.13 3.09
C GLY A 231 -15.38 0.36 2.75
N GLN A 232 -14.23 0.75 2.19
CA GLN A 232 -13.94 2.12 1.76
C GLN A 232 -14.32 2.40 0.30
N ARG A 233 -14.44 1.38 -0.57
CA ARG A 233 -14.79 1.54 -1.99
C ARG A 233 -16.20 2.07 -2.25
N SER A 234 -17.09 2.01 -1.28
CA SER A 234 -18.49 2.46 -1.42
C SER A 234 -18.70 3.99 -1.35
N ARG A 235 -17.65 4.80 -1.18
CA ARG A 235 -17.71 6.28 -1.17
C ARG A 235 -16.47 6.86 -1.86
N GLU A 236 -16.30 6.60 -3.14
CA GLU A 236 -15.13 7.11 -3.86
C GLU A 236 -15.32 8.58 -4.25
N ILE A 237 -14.87 9.48 -3.38
CA ILE A 237 -14.56 10.87 -3.76
C ILE A 237 -13.27 10.80 -4.59
N PRO A 238 -13.28 11.22 -5.87
CA PRO A 238 -12.08 11.15 -6.70
C PRO A 238 -11.00 12.09 -6.18
N LEU A 239 -9.74 11.71 -6.42
CA LEU A 239 -8.60 12.57 -6.09
C LEU A 239 -8.27 13.49 -7.26
N CYS A 240 -7.85 14.70 -6.93
CA CYS A 240 -7.39 15.67 -7.91
C CYS A 240 -6.19 15.13 -8.70
N PRO A 241 -6.26 15.07 -10.04
CA PRO A 241 -5.17 14.54 -10.87
C PRO A 241 -3.91 15.41 -10.88
N ARG A 242 -3.97 16.61 -10.28
CA ARG A 242 -2.84 17.55 -10.21
C ARG A 242 -2.15 17.60 -8.86
N CYS A 243 -2.90 17.53 -7.75
CA CYS A 243 -2.34 17.71 -6.41
C CYS A 243 -2.69 16.59 -5.42
N GLY A 244 -3.44 15.55 -5.84
CA GLY A 244 -3.77 14.40 -5.01
C GLY A 244 -4.79 14.65 -3.89
N ARG A 245 -5.34 15.84 -3.71
CA ARG A 245 -6.37 16.12 -2.69
C ARG A 245 -7.72 15.53 -3.09
N GLU A 246 -8.52 15.13 -2.11
CA GLU A 246 -9.92 14.75 -2.32
C GLU A 246 -10.67 15.91 -2.98
N MET A 247 -11.44 15.60 -4.03
CA MET A 247 -12.16 16.60 -4.79
C MET A 247 -13.53 16.87 -4.16
N VAL A 248 -14.07 18.06 -4.43
CA VAL A 248 -15.42 18.43 -4.01
C VAL A 248 -16.35 18.42 -5.21
N LYS A 249 -17.57 17.88 -5.04
CA LYS A 249 -18.59 17.89 -6.06
C LYS A 249 -19.08 19.33 -6.27
N ARG A 250 -19.09 19.78 -7.51
CA ARG A 250 -19.51 21.12 -7.92
C ARG A 250 -20.46 21.00 -9.11
N GLN A 251 -21.25 22.03 -9.34
CA GLN A 251 -22.13 22.17 -10.51
C GLN A 251 -21.64 23.32 -11.38
N ALA A 252 -21.56 23.08 -12.68
CA ALA A 252 -21.19 24.11 -13.63
C ALA A 252 -22.31 25.17 -13.73
N LYS A 253 -21.97 26.43 -13.49
CA LYS A 253 -22.95 27.54 -13.50
C LYS A 253 -23.10 28.20 -14.86
N ILE A 254 -22.10 28.11 -15.73
CA ILE A 254 -22.02 28.83 -17.02
C ILE A 254 -21.40 27.90 -18.10
N GLY A 255 -21.70 28.19 -19.37
CA GLY A 255 -21.14 27.51 -20.52
C GLY A 255 -21.94 26.28 -20.97
N PRO A 256 -21.45 25.52 -21.97
CA PRO A 256 -22.19 24.42 -22.60
C PRO A 256 -22.49 23.26 -21.64
N ASN A 257 -21.82 23.18 -20.50
CA ASN A 257 -22.03 22.17 -19.46
C ASN A 257 -22.79 22.73 -18.23
N ALA A 258 -23.46 23.87 -18.36
CA ALA A 258 -24.25 24.47 -17.25
C ALA A 258 -25.29 23.45 -16.72
N GLY A 259 -25.33 23.31 -15.37
CA GLY A 259 -26.17 22.33 -14.69
C GLY A 259 -25.53 20.94 -14.50
N GLN A 260 -24.45 20.61 -15.19
CA GLN A 260 -23.77 19.33 -15.01
C GLN A 260 -22.90 19.31 -13.75
N SER A 261 -22.89 18.18 -13.07
CA SER A 261 -22.01 17.94 -11.91
C SER A 261 -20.61 17.54 -12.36
N PHE A 262 -19.62 18.03 -11.64
CA PHE A 262 -18.23 17.65 -11.83
C PHE A 262 -17.49 17.69 -10.50
N TRP A 263 -16.33 17.05 -10.44
CA TRP A 263 -15.44 17.10 -9.29
C TRP A 263 -14.38 18.17 -9.51
N GLY A 264 -14.32 19.17 -8.63
CA GLY A 264 -13.35 20.26 -8.65
C GLY A 264 -12.35 20.15 -7.50
N CYS A 265 -11.11 20.56 -7.74
CA CYS A 265 -10.11 20.62 -6.67
C CYS A 265 -10.49 21.68 -5.63
N PRO A 266 -10.46 21.36 -4.31
CA PRO A 266 -10.72 22.34 -3.26
C PRO A 266 -9.66 23.43 -3.20
N ASN A 267 -8.46 23.17 -3.72
CA ASN A 267 -7.34 24.13 -3.73
C ASN A 267 -7.40 25.11 -4.93
N TYR A 268 -8.56 25.29 -5.54
CA TYR A 268 -8.74 26.34 -6.56
C TYR A 268 -8.67 27.74 -5.89
N PRO A 269 -7.99 28.74 -6.50
CA PRO A 269 -7.41 28.77 -7.84
C PRO A 269 -5.96 28.22 -7.99
N ALA A 270 -5.28 27.91 -6.89
CA ALA A 270 -3.89 27.43 -6.90
C ALA A 270 -3.75 26.08 -7.63
N CYS A 271 -4.76 25.22 -7.55
CA CYS A 271 -4.85 23.99 -8.32
C CYS A 271 -6.15 23.93 -9.13
N ARG A 272 -6.05 23.79 -10.45
CA ARG A 272 -7.18 23.75 -11.38
C ARG A 272 -7.54 22.34 -11.82
N GLY A 273 -7.39 21.34 -10.95
CA GLY A 273 -7.77 19.94 -11.26
C GLY A 273 -9.28 19.78 -11.37
N ILE A 274 -9.74 19.11 -12.42
CA ILE A 274 -11.16 18.79 -12.68
C ILE A 274 -11.25 17.33 -13.10
N VAL A 275 -12.31 16.64 -12.64
CA VAL A 275 -12.70 15.29 -13.06
C VAL A 275 -14.19 15.31 -13.36
N ASN A 276 -14.59 14.90 -14.54
CA ASN A 276 -16.00 14.80 -14.91
C ASN A 276 -16.64 13.59 -14.22
N GLU A 277 -17.91 13.74 -13.80
CA GLU A 277 -18.70 12.62 -13.33
C GLU A 277 -19.01 11.72 -14.54
N ARG A 278 -18.66 10.43 -14.48
CA ARG A 278 -19.00 9.45 -15.51
C ARG A 278 -20.38 8.87 -15.25
#